data_9fc35df70be36f67081c837a6f810376
#
_entry.id   9fc35df70be36f67081c837a6f810376
#
_cell.length_a   1.000
_cell.length_b   1.000
_cell.length_c   1.000
_cell.angle_alpha   90.00
_cell.angle_beta   90.00
_cell.angle_gamma   90.00
#
_symmetry.space_group_name_H-M   'P 1'
#
loop_
_entity.id
_entity.type
_entity.pdbx_description
1 polymer ?
#
loop_
_entity_poly.entity_id
_entity_poly.type
_entity_poly.pdbx_seq_one_letter_code
_entity_poly.pdbx_strand_id
1 'polypeptide(L)'
;MVYNIKNSKQLASLINYTNLNNMITQDEMREFLEKAKELNFNSVVISPTYVPLAKEILADTDIKVGSVVGFPLGFEDTESKIAETQELLKKGADEIEVVMNLSYLKDEKYELLENEISKIKELVGDKVLKVVMESKALEDYEKANAAKVAENSGADFIKTSTGFVAPNHIFENVNDINIIQKYAPKIKIEVYGGINEYKFANQILTGGADVIGSDNGYEIVKRYKDLRENTQVTPKPITLTKKD
;
A
#
# COMPACT_ATOMS: atom_id res chain seq x y z
N MET A 1 -6.42 12.27 10.10
CA MET A 1 -7.14 11.47 11.13
C MET A 1 -6.09 10.78 12.00
N VAL A 2 -6.11 10.91 13.34
CA VAL A 2 -5.10 10.23 14.18
C VAL A 2 -5.64 8.86 14.53
N TYR A 3 -5.03 7.80 14.03
CA TYR A 3 -5.43 6.43 14.35
C TYR A 3 -4.98 6.05 15.76
N ASN A 4 -5.95 5.68 16.60
CA ASN A 4 -5.68 4.97 17.85
C ASN A 4 -6.00 3.48 17.62
N ILE A 5 -4.99 2.70 17.24
CA ILE A 5 -5.15 1.28 16.93
C ILE A 5 -5.47 0.52 18.22
N LYS A 6 -6.67 -0.05 18.27
CA LYS A 6 -7.22 -0.70 19.46
C LYS A 6 -6.96 -2.20 19.50
N ASN A 7 -6.85 -2.84 18.35
CA ASN A 7 -6.66 -4.28 18.24
C ASN A 7 -6.02 -4.68 16.90
N SER A 8 -5.63 -5.95 16.80
CA SER A 8 -4.98 -6.53 15.62
C SER A 8 -5.86 -6.48 14.36
N LYS A 9 -7.18 -6.65 14.50
CA LYS A 9 -8.11 -6.57 13.37
C LYS A 9 -8.13 -5.17 12.76
N GLN A 10 -8.17 -4.13 13.60
CA GLN A 10 -8.10 -2.75 13.12
C GLN A 10 -6.74 -2.46 12.48
N LEU A 11 -5.64 -3.00 13.01
CA LEU A 11 -4.34 -2.85 12.38
C LEU A 11 -4.31 -3.51 10.99
N ALA A 12 -4.80 -4.75 10.88
CA ALA A 12 -4.85 -5.47 9.61
C ALA A 12 -5.70 -4.73 8.55
N SER A 13 -6.85 -4.15 8.94
CA SER A 13 -7.71 -3.37 8.03
C SER A 13 -7.09 -2.05 7.52
N LEU A 14 -5.91 -1.67 8.00
CA LEU A 14 -5.13 -0.51 7.54
C LEU A 14 -3.88 -0.93 6.76
N ILE A 15 -3.73 -2.23 6.46
CA ILE A 15 -2.57 -2.77 5.76
C ILE A 15 -3.00 -3.36 4.42
N ASN A 16 -2.34 -2.95 3.35
CA ASN A 16 -2.33 -3.60 2.05
C ASN A 16 -1.15 -4.59 2.04
N TYR A 17 -1.46 -5.88 2.23
CA TYR A 17 -0.45 -6.92 2.31
C TYR A 17 0.10 -7.22 0.93
N THR A 18 1.38 -6.94 0.72
CA THR A 18 1.98 -6.86 -0.62
C THR A 18 2.99 -7.99 -0.85
N ASN A 19 2.90 -8.64 -2.01
CA ASN A 19 3.95 -9.54 -2.48
C ASN A 19 4.15 -9.40 -4.00
N LEU A 20 5.20 -8.69 -4.37
CA LEU A 20 5.61 -8.44 -5.76
C LEU A 20 6.96 -9.10 -6.09
N ASN A 21 7.34 -10.13 -5.33
CA ASN A 21 8.53 -10.93 -5.63
C ASN A 21 8.34 -11.65 -6.96
N ASN A 22 9.20 -11.36 -7.95
CA ASN A 22 9.13 -11.93 -9.30
C ASN A 22 9.56 -13.40 -9.38
N MET A 23 10.11 -13.95 -8.31
CA MET A 23 10.52 -15.36 -8.21
C MET A 23 9.58 -16.20 -7.34
N ILE A 24 8.48 -15.64 -6.88
CA ILE A 24 7.52 -16.38 -6.04
C ILE A 24 6.86 -17.50 -6.84
N THR A 25 6.80 -18.68 -6.24
CA THR A 25 6.08 -19.83 -6.79
C THR A 25 4.59 -19.74 -6.51
N GLN A 26 3.78 -20.55 -7.22
CA GLN A 26 2.35 -20.61 -7.00
C GLN A 26 2.00 -21.10 -5.59
N ASP A 27 2.76 -22.07 -5.05
CA ASP A 27 2.52 -22.60 -3.70
C ASP A 27 2.83 -21.55 -2.61
N GLU A 28 3.93 -20.80 -2.75
CA GLU A 28 4.25 -19.68 -1.87
C GLU A 28 3.20 -18.57 -1.96
N MET A 29 2.66 -18.29 -3.16
CA MET A 29 1.57 -17.33 -3.32
C MET A 29 0.30 -17.83 -2.63
N ARG A 30 -0.03 -19.13 -2.69
CA ARG A 30 -1.16 -19.70 -1.93
C ARG A 30 -0.98 -19.50 -0.42
N GLU A 31 0.20 -19.79 0.12
CA GLU A 31 0.49 -19.55 1.53
C GLU A 31 0.35 -18.07 1.93
N PHE A 32 0.81 -17.17 1.06
CA PHE A 32 0.66 -15.72 1.25
C PHE A 32 -0.82 -15.32 1.32
N LEU A 33 -1.65 -15.83 0.41
CA LEU A 33 -3.08 -15.53 0.36
C LEU A 33 -3.85 -16.12 1.55
N GLU A 34 -3.50 -17.32 2.01
CA GLU A 34 -4.08 -17.91 3.22
C GLU A 34 -3.72 -17.10 4.49
N LYS A 35 -2.48 -16.59 4.59
CA LYS A 35 -2.09 -15.66 5.64
C LYS A 35 -2.88 -14.35 5.57
N ALA A 36 -3.14 -13.86 4.36
CA ALA A 36 -3.97 -12.68 4.17
C ALA A 36 -5.40 -12.91 4.67
N LYS A 37 -5.97 -14.06 4.36
CA LYS A 37 -7.30 -14.50 4.79
C LYS A 37 -7.39 -14.65 6.32
N GLU A 38 -6.39 -15.28 6.95
CA GLU A 38 -6.34 -15.47 8.42
C GLU A 38 -6.48 -14.15 9.19
N LEU A 39 -5.81 -13.10 8.74
CA LEU A 39 -5.78 -11.81 9.43
C LEU A 39 -6.77 -10.77 8.89
N ASN A 40 -7.43 -11.07 7.77
CA ASN A 40 -8.42 -10.21 7.11
C ASN A 40 -7.85 -8.81 6.81
N PHE A 41 -6.81 -8.75 5.99
CA PHE A 41 -6.18 -7.49 5.57
C PHE A 41 -7.13 -6.60 4.75
N ASN A 42 -6.80 -5.32 4.61
CA ASN A 42 -7.55 -4.39 3.76
C ASN A 42 -7.55 -4.85 2.29
N SER A 43 -6.37 -5.14 1.77
CA SER A 43 -6.19 -5.71 0.43
C SER A 43 -4.92 -6.57 0.37
N VAL A 44 -4.80 -7.37 -0.69
CA VAL A 44 -3.54 -7.94 -1.14
C VAL A 44 -3.09 -7.24 -2.41
N VAL A 45 -1.79 -6.96 -2.54
CA VAL A 45 -1.20 -6.41 -3.77
C VAL A 45 -0.19 -7.41 -4.31
N ILE A 46 -0.47 -7.92 -5.51
CA ILE A 46 0.27 -9.04 -6.10
C ILE A 46 0.53 -8.82 -7.58
N SER A 47 1.42 -9.63 -8.16
CA SER A 47 1.72 -9.56 -9.58
C SER A 47 0.51 -9.97 -10.45
N PRO A 48 0.39 -9.44 -11.69
CA PRO A 48 -0.71 -9.68 -12.62
C PRO A 48 -1.06 -11.14 -12.87
N THR A 49 -0.05 -12.01 -12.80
CA THR A 49 -0.20 -13.46 -13.04
C THR A 49 -1.08 -14.14 -12.01
N TYR A 50 -1.04 -13.69 -10.75
CA TYR A 50 -1.72 -14.34 -9.65
C TYR A 50 -3.09 -13.73 -9.28
N VAL A 51 -3.55 -12.71 -10.00
CA VAL A 51 -4.87 -12.10 -9.75
C VAL A 51 -6.01 -13.14 -9.79
N PRO A 52 -6.11 -14.04 -10.79
CA PRO A 52 -7.17 -15.05 -10.81
C PRO A 52 -7.11 -16.00 -9.61
N LEU A 53 -5.90 -16.44 -9.23
CA LEU A 53 -5.71 -17.30 -8.06
C LEU A 53 -6.16 -16.60 -6.76
N ALA A 54 -5.81 -15.32 -6.60
CA ALA A 54 -6.23 -14.57 -5.42
C ALA A 54 -7.74 -14.37 -5.37
N LYS A 55 -8.40 -14.10 -6.50
CA LYS A 55 -9.87 -14.00 -6.59
C LYS A 55 -10.56 -15.31 -6.25
N GLU A 56 -9.95 -16.46 -6.56
CA GLU A 56 -10.45 -17.79 -6.16
C GLU A 56 -10.33 -17.99 -4.64
N ILE A 57 -9.13 -17.80 -4.09
CA ILE A 57 -8.84 -18.09 -2.68
C ILE A 57 -9.56 -17.13 -1.73
N LEU A 58 -9.70 -15.87 -2.12
CA LEU A 58 -10.28 -14.81 -1.29
C LEU A 58 -11.77 -14.56 -1.57
N ALA A 59 -12.43 -15.41 -2.37
CA ALA A 59 -13.82 -15.21 -2.84
C ALA A 59 -14.85 -15.07 -1.70
N ASP A 60 -14.60 -15.68 -0.55
CA ASP A 60 -15.46 -15.66 0.65
C ASP A 60 -15.04 -14.59 1.69
N THR A 61 -14.23 -13.62 1.28
CA THR A 61 -13.71 -12.53 2.14
C THR A 61 -14.03 -11.16 1.55
N ASP A 62 -13.86 -10.10 2.38
CA ASP A 62 -13.94 -8.71 1.93
C ASP A 62 -12.59 -8.16 1.46
N ILE A 63 -11.53 -8.98 1.45
CA ILE A 63 -10.17 -8.58 1.07
C ILE A 63 -10.14 -8.22 -0.41
N LYS A 64 -9.70 -7.00 -0.73
CA LYS A 64 -9.55 -6.55 -2.11
C LYS A 64 -8.30 -7.15 -2.75
N VAL A 65 -8.39 -7.44 -4.05
CA VAL A 65 -7.25 -7.91 -4.85
C VAL A 65 -6.75 -6.76 -5.71
N GLY A 66 -5.58 -6.24 -5.36
CA GLY A 66 -4.86 -5.21 -6.10
C GLY A 66 -3.74 -5.79 -6.95
N SER A 67 -3.44 -5.10 -8.06
CA SER A 67 -2.29 -5.42 -8.89
C SER A 67 -1.71 -4.17 -9.55
N VAL A 68 -0.57 -4.33 -10.22
CA VAL A 68 0.31 -3.25 -10.66
C VAL A 68 0.32 -3.08 -12.18
N VAL A 69 0.48 -1.83 -12.64
CA VAL A 69 0.55 -1.41 -14.05
C VAL A 69 1.78 -0.53 -14.26
N GLY A 70 2.51 -0.75 -15.34
CA GLY A 70 3.75 -0.03 -15.64
C GLY A 70 4.83 -0.23 -14.56
N PHE A 71 4.86 -1.39 -13.96
CA PHE A 71 5.64 -1.63 -12.75
C PHE A 71 6.98 -2.34 -13.06
N PRO A 72 8.10 -1.94 -12.40
CA PRO A 72 8.18 -0.91 -11.34
C PRO A 72 8.61 0.48 -11.82
N LEU A 73 8.86 0.71 -13.12
CA LEU A 73 9.57 1.89 -13.61
C LEU A 73 8.66 2.98 -14.17
N GLY A 74 7.45 2.67 -14.57
CA GLY A 74 6.44 3.62 -15.04
C GLY A 74 6.73 4.27 -16.40
N PHE A 75 7.76 3.82 -17.14
CA PHE A 75 8.20 4.45 -18.39
C PHE A 75 7.45 3.97 -19.64
N GLU A 76 6.56 3.00 -19.48
CA GLU A 76 5.69 2.53 -20.55
C GLU A 76 4.82 3.67 -21.08
N ASP A 77 4.50 3.60 -22.39
CA ASP A 77 3.55 4.54 -22.95
C ASP A 77 2.13 4.35 -22.40
N THR A 78 1.32 5.38 -22.54
CA THR A 78 -0.04 5.40 -22.01
C THR A 78 -0.90 4.25 -22.56
N GLU A 79 -0.76 3.89 -23.82
CA GLU A 79 -1.58 2.82 -24.44
C GLU A 79 -1.20 1.43 -23.88
N SER A 80 0.08 1.20 -23.58
CA SER A 80 0.54 -0.02 -22.90
C SER A 80 -0.04 -0.13 -21.49
N LYS A 81 0.00 0.94 -20.69
CA LYS A 81 -0.62 0.97 -19.36
C LYS A 81 -2.13 0.78 -19.40
N ILE A 82 -2.80 1.35 -20.40
CA ILE A 82 -4.25 1.12 -20.67
C ILE A 82 -4.51 -0.36 -20.92
N ALA A 83 -3.72 -1.01 -21.78
CA ALA A 83 -3.88 -2.42 -22.10
C ALA A 83 -3.65 -3.33 -20.87
N GLU A 84 -2.62 -3.06 -20.08
CA GLU A 84 -2.37 -3.75 -18.80
C GLU A 84 -3.55 -3.58 -17.83
N THR A 85 -4.06 -2.35 -17.69
CA THR A 85 -5.21 -2.05 -16.83
C THR A 85 -6.44 -2.86 -17.25
N GLN A 86 -6.77 -2.86 -18.56
CA GLN A 86 -7.90 -3.63 -19.08
C GLN A 86 -7.78 -5.12 -18.80
N GLU A 87 -6.57 -5.67 -18.95
CA GLU A 87 -6.32 -7.09 -18.68
C GLU A 87 -6.47 -7.43 -17.20
N LEU A 88 -6.00 -6.58 -16.30
CA LEU A 88 -6.17 -6.76 -14.85
C LEU A 88 -7.63 -6.69 -14.43
N LEU A 89 -8.39 -5.77 -14.98
CA LEU A 89 -9.84 -5.65 -14.72
C LEU A 89 -10.60 -6.89 -15.19
N LYS A 90 -10.25 -7.47 -16.36
CA LYS A 90 -10.80 -8.74 -16.85
C LYS A 90 -10.45 -9.91 -15.92
N LYS A 91 -9.26 -9.93 -15.34
CA LYS A 91 -8.84 -10.93 -14.35
C LYS A 91 -9.55 -10.77 -13.00
N GLY A 92 -10.27 -9.69 -12.78
CA GLY A 92 -11.05 -9.43 -11.59
C GLY A 92 -10.35 -8.61 -10.51
N ALA A 93 -9.28 -7.86 -10.84
CA ALA A 93 -8.67 -6.94 -9.90
C ALA A 93 -9.68 -5.92 -9.36
N ASP A 94 -9.63 -5.63 -8.06
CA ASP A 94 -10.46 -4.65 -7.37
C ASP A 94 -9.74 -3.30 -7.22
N GLU A 95 -8.40 -3.33 -7.23
CA GLU A 95 -7.53 -2.15 -7.12
C GLU A 95 -6.44 -2.20 -8.19
N ILE A 96 -6.15 -1.05 -8.78
CA ILE A 96 -5.08 -0.88 -9.77
C ILE A 96 -4.06 0.11 -9.22
N GLU A 97 -2.78 -0.30 -9.18
CA GLU A 97 -1.65 0.54 -8.82
C GLU A 97 -0.83 0.87 -10.06
N VAL A 98 -0.97 2.08 -10.60
CA VAL A 98 -0.21 2.52 -11.77
C VAL A 98 1.01 3.31 -11.35
N VAL A 99 2.18 2.95 -11.89
CA VAL A 99 3.41 3.73 -11.67
C VAL A 99 3.41 4.95 -12.59
N MET A 100 3.58 6.14 -11.99
CA MET A 100 3.64 7.41 -12.70
C MET A 100 4.83 7.45 -13.66
N ASN A 101 4.66 8.04 -14.84
CA ASN A 101 5.77 8.28 -15.75
C ASN A 101 6.63 9.45 -15.23
N LEU A 102 7.73 9.12 -14.56
CA LEU A 102 8.61 10.12 -13.95
C LEU A 102 9.34 11.00 -14.99
N SER A 103 9.53 10.53 -16.23
CA SER A 103 10.12 11.37 -17.28
C SER A 103 9.20 12.53 -17.63
N TYR A 104 7.89 12.29 -17.72
CA TYR A 104 6.94 13.37 -17.93
C TYR A 104 6.88 14.34 -16.75
N LEU A 105 6.98 13.83 -15.52
CA LEU A 105 7.02 14.67 -14.32
C LEU A 105 8.27 15.56 -14.29
N LYS A 106 9.46 15.01 -14.58
CA LYS A 106 10.73 15.74 -14.64
C LYS A 106 10.76 16.79 -15.75
N ASP A 107 10.11 16.53 -16.88
CA ASP A 107 9.95 17.46 -17.99
C ASP A 107 8.80 18.46 -17.77
N GLU A 108 8.14 18.45 -16.62
CA GLU A 108 6.97 19.28 -16.27
C GLU A 108 5.78 19.12 -17.25
N LYS A 109 5.69 17.98 -17.93
CA LYS A 109 4.60 17.63 -18.86
C LYS A 109 3.36 17.14 -18.12
N TYR A 110 2.83 17.98 -17.22
CA TYR A 110 1.73 17.60 -16.31
C TYR A 110 0.46 17.23 -17.06
N GLU A 111 0.16 17.90 -18.17
CA GLU A 111 -1.02 17.59 -19.01
C GLU A 111 -0.98 16.16 -19.57
N LEU A 112 0.22 15.65 -19.92
CA LEU A 112 0.38 14.27 -20.39
C LEU A 112 0.14 13.28 -19.27
N LEU A 113 0.64 13.57 -18.06
CA LEU A 113 0.39 12.75 -16.87
C LEU A 113 -1.09 12.73 -16.49
N GLU A 114 -1.74 13.89 -16.46
CA GLU A 114 -3.16 14.00 -16.15
C GLU A 114 -4.01 13.24 -17.19
N ASN A 115 -3.68 13.35 -18.49
CA ASN A 115 -4.35 12.58 -19.53
C ASN A 115 -4.16 11.06 -19.36
N GLU A 116 -2.94 10.58 -19.04
CA GLU A 116 -2.66 9.17 -18.79
C GLU A 116 -3.48 8.65 -17.61
N ILE A 117 -3.39 9.31 -16.46
CA ILE A 117 -4.03 8.87 -15.22
C ILE A 117 -5.55 8.95 -15.33
N SER A 118 -6.10 10.01 -15.95
CA SER A 118 -7.54 10.17 -16.15
C SER A 118 -8.12 9.07 -17.04
N LYS A 119 -7.45 8.73 -18.16
CA LYS A 119 -7.87 7.61 -19.02
C LYS A 119 -7.88 6.27 -18.27
N ILE A 120 -6.87 6.03 -17.41
CA ILE A 120 -6.82 4.84 -16.59
C ILE A 120 -7.96 4.87 -15.55
N LYS A 121 -8.23 6.03 -14.91
CA LYS A 121 -9.34 6.16 -13.95
C LYS A 121 -10.70 5.90 -14.61
N GLU A 122 -10.91 6.38 -15.83
CA GLU A 122 -12.14 6.08 -16.59
C GLU A 122 -12.35 4.58 -16.77
N LEU A 123 -11.29 3.82 -17.07
CA LEU A 123 -11.37 2.36 -17.20
C LEU A 123 -11.63 1.67 -15.87
N VAL A 124 -10.97 2.14 -14.80
CA VAL A 124 -11.10 1.59 -13.46
C VAL A 124 -12.49 1.84 -12.86
N GLY A 125 -13.13 2.95 -13.24
CA GLY A 125 -14.49 3.30 -12.81
C GLY A 125 -14.63 3.43 -11.29
N ASP A 126 -15.57 2.70 -10.71
CA ASP A 126 -15.84 2.70 -9.26
C ASP A 126 -14.82 1.91 -8.42
N LYS A 127 -13.91 1.19 -9.06
CA LYS A 127 -12.81 0.50 -8.38
C LYS A 127 -11.72 1.50 -7.97
N VAL A 128 -10.76 1.03 -7.17
CA VAL A 128 -9.71 1.88 -6.61
C VAL A 128 -8.56 2.03 -7.61
N LEU A 129 -8.21 3.28 -7.91
CA LEU A 129 -6.98 3.65 -8.61
C LEU A 129 -5.99 4.27 -7.64
N LYS A 130 -4.80 3.70 -7.59
CA LYS A 130 -3.66 4.23 -6.84
C LYS A 130 -2.56 4.64 -7.81
N VAL A 131 -2.00 5.83 -7.63
CA VAL A 131 -0.87 6.33 -8.42
C VAL A 131 0.40 6.22 -7.58
N VAL A 132 1.39 5.46 -8.06
CA VAL A 132 2.69 5.30 -7.38
C VAL A 132 3.64 6.38 -7.89
N MET A 133 4.06 7.30 -7.01
CA MET A 133 4.88 8.46 -7.40
C MET A 133 6.39 8.25 -7.26
N GLU A 134 6.83 7.15 -6.62
CA GLU A 134 8.25 6.86 -6.32
C GLU A 134 8.97 8.04 -5.65
N SER A 135 8.51 8.43 -4.48
CA SER A 135 8.91 9.66 -3.78
C SER A 135 10.42 9.79 -3.56
N LYS A 136 11.14 8.66 -3.45
CA LYS A 136 12.59 8.64 -3.26
C LYS A 136 13.37 9.19 -4.46
N ALA A 137 12.77 9.16 -5.65
CA ALA A 137 13.36 9.70 -6.88
C ALA A 137 13.05 11.19 -7.10
N LEU A 138 12.29 11.83 -6.19
CA LEU A 138 11.70 13.14 -6.37
C LEU A 138 12.17 14.15 -5.31
N GLU A 139 12.38 15.38 -5.76
CA GLU A 139 12.53 16.54 -4.89
C GLU A 139 11.15 16.96 -4.31
N ASP A 140 11.11 17.71 -3.22
CA ASP A 140 9.87 18.08 -2.53
C ASP A 140 8.86 18.81 -3.42
N TYR A 141 9.32 19.67 -4.35
CA TYR A 141 8.44 20.36 -5.29
C TYR A 141 7.85 19.40 -6.34
N GLU A 142 8.61 18.39 -6.76
CA GLU A 142 8.16 17.35 -7.68
C GLU A 142 7.12 16.44 -7.02
N LYS A 143 7.33 16.06 -5.74
CA LYS A 143 6.33 15.33 -4.94
C LYS A 143 5.02 16.10 -4.85
N ALA A 144 5.10 17.42 -4.62
CA ALA A 144 3.93 18.28 -4.56
C ALA A 144 3.17 18.30 -5.90
N ASN A 145 3.89 18.37 -7.03
CA ASN A 145 3.28 18.35 -8.36
C ASN A 145 2.72 16.96 -8.71
N ALA A 146 3.44 15.86 -8.39
CA ALA A 146 2.95 14.51 -8.56
C ALA A 146 1.63 14.27 -7.80
N ALA A 147 1.55 14.75 -6.55
CA ALA A 147 0.34 14.63 -5.74
C ALA A 147 -0.84 15.42 -6.33
N LYS A 148 -0.61 16.65 -6.81
CA LYS A 148 -1.64 17.46 -7.49
C LYS A 148 -2.14 16.78 -8.75
N VAL A 149 -1.24 16.30 -9.61
CA VAL A 149 -1.58 15.59 -10.83
C VAL A 149 -2.44 14.38 -10.51
N ALA A 150 -2.05 13.54 -9.55
CA ALA A 150 -2.82 12.38 -9.16
C ALA A 150 -4.24 12.75 -8.64
N GLU A 151 -4.36 13.78 -7.78
CA GLU A 151 -5.64 14.27 -7.27
C GLU A 151 -6.52 14.83 -8.40
N ASN A 152 -5.97 15.68 -9.27
CA ASN A 152 -6.70 16.31 -10.38
C ASN A 152 -7.21 15.27 -11.37
N SER A 153 -6.48 14.18 -11.57
CA SER A 153 -6.83 13.09 -12.46
C SER A 153 -7.85 12.10 -11.87
N GLY A 154 -8.31 12.34 -10.64
CA GLY A 154 -9.33 11.54 -9.97
C GLY A 154 -8.82 10.23 -9.37
N ALA A 155 -7.51 10.07 -9.14
CA ALA A 155 -6.98 8.93 -8.42
C ALA A 155 -7.53 8.90 -6.98
N ASP A 156 -7.79 7.69 -6.46
CA ASP A 156 -8.30 7.51 -5.10
C ASP A 156 -7.18 7.60 -4.07
N PHE A 157 -5.99 7.12 -4.45
CA PHE A 157 -4.79 7.14 -3.60
C PHE A 157 -3.57 7.61 -4.37
N ILE A 158 -2.66 8.25 -3.63
CA ILE A 158 -1.26 8.35 -4.01
C ILE A 158 -0.45 7.40 -3.12
N LYS A 159 0.43 6.62 -3.75
CA LYS A 159 1.33 5.67 -3.07
C LYS A 159 2.77 6.15 -3.18
N THR A 160 3.49 6.11 -2.08
CA THR A 160 4.82 6.76 -2.02
C THR A 160 5.89 6.01 -2.82
N SER A 161 5.85 4.68 -2.89
CA SER A 161 6.95 3.89 -3.46
C SER A 161 6.49 2.58 -4.11
N THR A 162 7.29 2.10 -5.07
CA THR A 162 7.19 0.73 -5.62
C THR A 162 7.84 -0.32 -4.70
N GLY A 163 8.73 0.10 -3.81
CA GLY A 163 9.59 -0.78 -3.01
C GLY A 163 10.83 -1.31 -3.74
N PHE A 164 11.02 -0.99 -5.04
CA PHE A 164 12.18 -1.43 -5.84
C PHE A 164 13.34 -0.41 -5.81
N VAL A 165 13.06 0.83 -5.44
CA VAL A 165 14.08 1.80 -5.05
C VAL A 165 14.37 1.64 -3.55
N ALA A 166 15.54 2.10 -3.08
CA ALA A 166 15.89 2.00 -1.67
C ALA A 166 14.78 2.57 -0.77
N PRO A 167 14.38 1.86 0.31
CA PRO A 167 13.28 2.30 1.16
C PRO A 167 13.60 3.64 1.82
N ASN A 168 12.58 4.49 1.97
CA ASN A 168 12.68 5.73 2.70
C ASN A 168 12.93 5.47 4.19
N HIS A 169 13.67 6.36 4.84
CA HIS A 169 13.65 6.41 6.29
C HIS A 169 12.31 6.92 6.80
N ILE A 170 11.94 6.56 8.03
CA ILE A 170 10.63 6.94 8.62
C ILE A 170 10.37 8.46 8.57
N PHE A 171 11.41 9.28 8.73
CA PHE A 171 11.28 10.75 8.66
C PHE A 171 10.98 11.24 7.25
N GLU A 172 11.53 10.60 6.21
CA GLU A 172 11.22 10.91 4.81
C GLU A 172 9.77 10.60 4.50
N ASN A 173 9.26 9.46 4.96
CA ASN A 173 7.85 9.09 4.81
C ASN A 173 6.90 10.10 5.48
N VAL A 174 7.24 10.63 6.67
CA VAL A 174 6.44 11.66 7.34
C VAL A 174 6.49 12.98 6.56
N ASN A 175 7.65 13.35 6.00
CA ASN A 175 7.76 14.53 5.13
C ASN A 175 6.90 14.38 3.88
N ASP A 176 6.93 13.21 3.23
CA ASP A 176 6.10 12.92 2.05
C ASP A 176 4.60 13.07 2.37
N ILE A 177 4.13 12.54 3.52
CA ILE A 177 2.76 12.70 3.97
C ILE A 177 2.40 14.18 4.12
N ASN A 178 3.27 14.99 4.77
CA ASN A 178 3.03 16.41 4.98
C ASN A 178 2.93 17.18 3.65
N ILE A 179 3.79 16.85 2.68
CA ILE A 179 3.76 17.45 1.35
C ILE A 179 2.46 17.10 0.64
N ILE A 180 2.08 15.83 0.61
CA ILE A 180 0.86 15.37 -0.04
C ILE A 180 -0.37 16.06 0.58
N GLN A 181 -0.51 16.03 1.91
CA GLN A 181 -1.64 16.67 2.61
C GLN A 181 -1.74 18.17 2.34
N LYS A 182 -0.60 18.85 2.18
CA LYS A 182 -0.56 20.29 1.90
C LYS A 182 -1.02 20.61 0.48
N TYR A 183 -0.62 19.81 -0.52
CA TYR A 183 -0.77 20.17 -1.93
C TYR A 183 -1.86 19.38 -2.66
N ALA A 184 -2.30 18.25 -2.10
CA ALA A 184 -3.37 17.39 -2.60
C ALA A 184 -4.23 16.88 -1.40
N PRO A 185 -5.00 17.76 -0.75
CA PRO A 185 -5.65 17.45 0.55
C PRO A 185 -6.82 16.47 0.44
N LYS A 186 -7.29 16.13 -0.75
CA LYS A 186 -8.45 15.25 -0.96
C LYS A 186 -8.05 13.81 -1.29
N ILE A 187 -6.82 13.60 -1.80
CA ILE A 187 -6.34 12.27 -2.15
C ILE A 187 -5.96 11.50 -0.89
N LYS A 188 -6.27 10.21 -0.85
CA LYS A 188 -5.82 9.34 0.23
C LYS A 188 -4.36 8.95 0.03
N ILE A 189 -3.69 8.64 1.13
CA ILE A 189 -2.25 8.36 1.15
C ILE A 189 -2.00 6.90 1.53
N GLU A 190 -1.31 6.17 0.65
CA GLU A 190 -0.68 4.89 0.98
C GLU A 190 0.83 5.07 1.08
N VAL A 191 1.40 4.73 2.23
CA VAL A 191 2.86 4.68 2.40
C VAL A 191 3.33 3.25 2.25
N TYR A 192 4.31 3.02 1.37
CA TYR A 192 4.95 1.72 1.14
C TYR A 192 6.47 1.83 1.18
N GLY A 193 7.11 0.75 1.63
CA GLY A 193 8.56 0.61 1.68
C GLY A 193 9.16 0.79 3.08
N GLY A 194 9.92 -0.21 3.52
CA GLY A 194 10.64 -0.19 4.80
C GLY A 194 9.78 -0.35 6.06
N ILE A 195 8.49 -0.66 5.93
CA ILE A 195 7.57 -0.84 7.06
C ILE A 195 7.57 -2.31 7.47
N ASN A 196 8.43 -2.67 8.41
CA ASN A 196 8.66 -4.04 8.86
C ASN A 196 8.33 -4.28 10.34
N GLU A 197 7.93 -3.23 11.07
CA GLU A 197 7.57 -3.31 12.49
C GLU A 197 6.34 -2.46 12.81
N TYR A 198 5.57 -2.89 13.83
CA TYR A 198 4.41 -2.13 14.33
C TYR A 198 4.75 -0.69 14.69
N LYS A 199 5.92 -0.43 15.27
CA LYS A 199 6.34 0.93 15.64
C LYS A 199 6.33 1.87 14.45
N PHE A 200 6.87 1.45 13.31
CA PHE A 200 6.91 2.25 12.09
C PHE A 200 5.51 2.37 11.46
N ALA A 201 4.77 1.26 11.40
CA ALA A 201 3.38 1.26 10.94
C ALA A 201 2.53 2.29 11.73
N ASN A 202 2.62 2.27 13.06
CA ASN A 202 1.90 3.19 13.93
C ASN A 202 2.34 4.66 13.72
N GLN A 203 3.63 4.93 13.56
CA GLN A 203 4.13 6.29 13.32
C GLN A 203 3.61 6.87 12.00
N ILE A 204 3.59 6.07 10.94
CA ILE A 204 3.10 6.48 9.62
C ILE A 204 1.58 6.72 9.64
N LEU A 205 0.81 5.80 10.21
CA LEU A 205 -0.64 5.95 10.34
C LEU A 205 -1.03 7.14 11.22
N THR A 206 -0.32 7.36 12.35
CA THR A 206 -0.55 8.54 13.18
C THR A 206 -0.04 9.82 12.55
N GLY A 207 0.93 9.74 11.64
CA GLY A 207 1.43 10.85 10.82
C GLY A 207 0.46 11.30 9.73
N GLY A 208 -0.61 10.51 9.45
CA GLY A 208 -1.67 10.91 8.55
C GLY A 208 -1.78 10.10 7.26
N ALA A 209 -1.08 8.97 7.13
CA ALA A 209 -1.38 8.01 6.07
C ALA A 209 -2.74 7.35 6.32
N ASP A 210 -3.50 7.08 5.26
CA ASP A 210 -4.79 6.38 5.35
C ASP A 210 -4.58 4.88 5.49
N VAL A 211 -3.63 4.32 4.76
CA VAL A 211 -3.22 2.91 4.81
C VAL A 211 -1.71 2.79 4.62
N ILE A 212 -1.18 1.64 4.97
CA ILE A 212 0.21 1.27 4.67
C ILE A 212 0.25 0.03 3.78
N GLY A 213 1.21 -0.01 2.86
CA GLY A 213 1.57 -1.23 2.16
C GLY A 213 2.78 -1.88 2.84
N SER A 214 2.76 -3.20 3.00
CA SER A 214 3.88 -3.92 3.60
C SER A 214 3.94 -5.38 3.13
N ASP A 215 5.12 -5.84 2.80
CA ASP A 215 5.46 -7.25 2.57
C ASP A 215 5.58 -8.06 3.88
N ASN A 216 5.81 -7.36 5.00
CA ASN A 216 5.85 -7.94 6.34
C ASN A 216 4.54 -7.77 7.13
N GLY A 217 3.42 -7.46 6.45
CA GLY A 217 2.13 -7.18 7.09
C GLY A 217 1.67 -8.27 8.07
N TYR A 218 1.84 -9.54 7.69
CA TYR A 218 1.47 -10.67 8.55
C TYR A 218 2.25 -10.68 9.87
N GLU A 219 3.56 -10.51 9.82
CA GLU A 219 4.41 -10.50 11.02
C GLU A 219 4.14 -9.28 11.91
N ILE A 220 3.86 -8.12 11.29
CA ILE A 220 3.50 -6.88 12.02
C ILE A 220 2.23 -7.11 12.85
N VAL A 221 1.17 -7.65 12.24
CA VAL A 221 -0.12 -7.85 12.91
C VAL A 221 -0.03 -8.97 13.94
N LYS A 222 0.63 -10.08 13.62
CA LYS A 222 0.81 -11.20 14.54
C LYS A 222 1.58 -10.80 15.79
N ARG A 223 2.70 -10.11 15.61
CA ARG A 223 3.52 -9.61 16.73
C ARG A 223 2.76 -8.56 17.57
N TYR A 224 1.96 -7.70 16.95
CA TYR A 224 1.08 -6.79 17.68
C TYR A 224 0.10 -7.57 18.58
N LYS A 225 -0.57 -8.59 18.01
CA LYS A 225 -1.52 -9.44 18.73
C LYS A 225 -0.87 -10.13 19.92
N ASP A 226 0.32 -10.71 19.73
CA ASP A 226 1.05 -11.40 20.80
C ASP A 226 1.46 -10.45 21.93
N LEU A 227 1.95 -9.26 21.60
CA LEU A 227 2.46 -8.30 22.59
C LEU A 227 1.34 -7.50 23.30
N ARG A 228 0.20 -7.29 22.67
CA ARG A 228 -0.83 -6.38 23.17
C ARG A 228 -2.12 -7.07 23.58
N GLU A 229 -2.46 -8.18 22.96
CA GLU A 229 -3.72 -8.89 23.19
C GLU A 229 -3.50 -10.18 23.99
N ASN A 230 -2.40 -10.92 23.75
CA ASN A 230 -2.13 -12.19 24.41
C ASN A 230 -1.30 -12.04 25.70
N THR A 231 -0.66 -10.91 25.94
CA THR A 231 0.05 -10.62 27.20
C THR A 231 -0.91 -10.10 28.27
N GLN A 232 -1.92 -10.90 28.66
CA GLN A 232 -2.43 -10.85 30.01
C GLN A 232 -1.44 -11.60 30.90
N VAL A 233 -0.30 -10.96 31.19
CA VAL A 233 0.55 -11.38 32.30
C VAL A 233 -0.21 -11.00 33.56
N THR A 234 -0.99 -11.92 34.10
CA THR A 234 -1.37 -11.89 35.50
C THR A 234 -0.06 -11.81 36.30
N PRO A 235 0.21 -10.74 37.06
CA PRO A 235 1.37 -10.72 37.92
C PRO A 235 1.22 -11.89 38.91
N LYS A 236 2.14 -12.88 38.88
CA LYS A 236 2.19 -13.87 39.92
C LYS A 236 2.39 -13.13 41.24
N PRO A 237 1.57 -13.37 42.26
CA PRO A 237 1.77 -12.74 43.55
C PRO A 237 3.19 -13.12 44.07
N ILE A 238 3.98 -12.11 44.35
CA ILE A 238 5.29 -12.31 44.98
C ILE A 238 4.99 -12.75 46.40
N THR A 239 5.14 -14.03 46.67
CA THR A 239 5.07 -14.56 48.03
C THR A 239 6.38 -14.20 48.73
N LEU A 240 6.35 -13.13 49.52
CA LEU A 240 7.46 -12.81 50.42
C LEU A 240 7.49 -13.87 51.53
N THR A 241 8.37 -14.85 51.42
CA THR A 241 8.70 -15.72 52.52
C THR A 241 9.46 -14.89 53.56
N LYS A 242 8.84 -14.63 54.71
CA LYS A 242 9.56 -14.15 55.91
C LYS A 242 10.59 -15.21 56.22
N LYS A 243 11.86 -14.82 56.22
CA LYS A 243 12.92 -15.57 56.89
C LYS A 243 12.81 -15.22 58.37
N ASP A 244 12.57 -16.25 59.17
CA ASP A 244 12.80 -16.25 60.61
C ASP A 244 14.31 -16.13 60.91
#